data_c03ede6b93614494b58f1829bee365b5
#
_entry.id   c03ede6b93614494b58f1829bee365b5
#
_cell.length_a   1.000
_cell.length_b   1.000
_cell.length_c   1.000
_cell.angle_alpha   90.00
_cell.angle_beta   90.00
_cell.angle_gamma   90.00
#
_symmetry.space_group_name_H-M   'P 1'
#
loop_
_entity.id
_entity.type
_entity.pdbx_description
1 polymer ?
#
loop_
_entity_poly.entity_id
_entity_poly.type
_entity_poly.pdbx_seq_one_letter_code
_entity_poly.pdbx_strand_id
1 'polypeptide(L)'
;MHGFLLFLGAGLVLVGMFLVLSNLRNVARRKLILATATSPISQATGGPIEIKGNIVPSEKGLVEAPLSGRQAVWTRVTVEQYRSGSDSNPGGSSIVLNEVNGRPFFVDDNSGEVARIIPDGADVVLDQQSVGNSGQFHDPPPGFEEFLSMRGLSSKGFFGFNKTMSFYEELLTPGDALYARGPSRREQGRPNSEGSGTEPLGQLVMYASTGADGELILTNKTEKQLASRLLRNFAIGITCTIAGAFVITGVIVWTPLPQASQAQAQSDLAALQHDDNFVGDLRALRSGCHERRCRSRNRLLQRVNRQN
;
A
#
# COMPACT_ATOMS: atom_id res chain seq x y z
N MET A 1 8.26 21.10 27.22
CA MET A 1 8.07 19.65 27.14
C MET A 1 6.75 19.27 26.50
N HIS A 2 5.62 19.88 26.84
CA HIS A 2 4.29 19.59 26.29
C HIS A 2 4.20 19.84 24.78
N GLY A 3 4.79 20.92 24.26
CA GLY A 3 4.81 21.19 22.81
C GLY A 3 5.50 20.09 21.99
N PHE A 4 6.61 19.58 22.48
CA PHE A 4 7.33 18.47 21.83
C PHE A 4 6.48 17.19 21.73
N LEU A 5 5.76 16.85 22.81
CA LEU A 5 4.87 15.68 22.83
C LEU A 5 3.67 15.85 21.87
N LEU A 6 3.13 17.05 21.72
CA LEU A 6 2.07 17.34 20.74
C LEU A 6 2.58 17.18 19.31
N PHE A 7 3.78 17.68 18.98
CA PHE A 7 4.39 17.48 17.66
C PHE A 7 4.68 16.01 17.38
N LEU A 8 5.16 15.25 18.38
CA LEU A 8 5.40 13.82 18.27
C LEU A 8 4.09 13.07 18.01
N GLY A 9 3.04 13.36 18.76
CA GLY A 9 1.71 12.76 18.60
C GLY A 9 1.11 13.08 17.23
N ALA A 10 1.17 14.33 16.79
CA ALA A 10 0.70 14.74 15.47
C ALA A 10 1.48 14.04 14.33
N GLY A 11 2.80 13.94 14.47
CA GLY A 11 3.65 13.20 13.53
C GLY A 11 3.25 11.73 13.41
N LEU A 12 3.01 11.05 14.53
CA LEU A 12 2.55 9.65 14.53
C LEU A 12 1.18 9.48 13.87
N VAL A 13 0.24 10.39 14.09
CA VAL A 13 -1.08 10.38 13.45
C VAL A 13 -0.94 10.54 11.94
N LEU A 14 -0.13 11.50 11.48
CA LEU A 14 0.07 11.76 10.04
C LEU A 14 0.74 10.58 9.35
N VAL A 15 1.78 10.00 9.94
CA VAL A 15 2.45 8.80 9.41
C VAL A 15 1.50 7.62 9.39
N GLY A 16 0.75 7.38 10.46
CA GLY A 16 -0.23 6.30 10.53
C GLY A 16 -1.33 6.45 9.49
N MET A 17 -1.87 7.65 9.32
CA MET A 17 -2.88 7.95 8.30
C MET A 17 -2.34 7.78 6.88
N PHE A 18 -1.11 8.23 6.61
CA PHE A 18 -0.45 8.01 5.32
C PHE A 18 -0.30 6.53 5.00
N LEU A 19 0.15 5.71 5.98
CA LEU A 19 0.27 4.26 5.83
C LEU A 19 -1.09 3.59 5.57
N VAL A 20 -2.14 4.02 6.25
CA VAL A 20 -3.51 3.51 6.01
C VAL A 20 -3.99 3.88 4.61
N LEU A 21 -3.89 5.16 4.23
CA LEU A 21 -4.37 5.65 2.92
C LEU A 21 -3.60 5.02 1.74
N SER A 22 -2.27 4.87 1.86
CA SER A 22 -1.46 4.21 0.83
C SER A 22 -1.83 2.73 0.67
N ASN A 23 -2.25 2.07 1.74
CA ASN A 23 -2.70 0.69 1.69
C ASN A 23 -4.16 0.49 1.24
N LEU A 24 -5.02 1.52 1.31
CA LEU A 24 -6.41 1.40 0.85
C LEU A 24 -6.52 1.05 -0.64
N ARG A 25 -5.67 1.62 -1.49
CA ARG A 25 -5.58 1.28 -2.91
C ARG A 25 -5.22 -0.19 -3.11
N ASN A 26 -4.32 -0.71 -2.28
CA ASN A 26 -3.92 -2.11 -2.28
C ASN A 26 -5.04 -3.04 -1.77
N VAL A 27 -5.88 -2.60 -0.85
CA VAL A 27 -7.04 -3.36 -0.34
C VAL A 27 -8.14 -3.51 -1.42
N ALA A 28 -8.37 -2.48 -2.23
CA ALA A 28 -9.32 -2.56 -3.35
C ALA A 28 -8.82 -3.57 -4.41
N ARG A 29 -7.53 -3.54 -4.75
CA ARG A 29 -6.89 -4.54 -5.63
C ARG A 29 -7.03 -5.97 -5.07
N ARG A 30 -7.01 -6.15 -3.74
CA ARG A 30 -7.19 -7.45 -3.07
C ARG A 30 -8.58 -8.03 -3.17
N LYS A 31 -9.62 -7.22 -3.01
CA LYS A 31 -10.99 -7.72 -3.20
C LYS A 31 -11.17 -8.32 -4.60
N LEU A 32 -10.50 -7.73 -5.58
CA LEU A 32 -10.44 -8.29 -6.92
C LEU A 32 -9.67 -9.62 -6.97
N ILE A 33 -8.54 -9.75 -6.27
CA ILE A 33 -7.71 -10.96 -6.23
C ILE A 33 -8.46 -12.11 -5.53
N LEU A 34 -9.14 -11.84 -4.42
CA LEU A 34 -9.86 -12.85 -3.64
C LEU A 34 -11.23 -13.23 -4.23
N ALA A 35 -11.76 -12.45 -5.18
CA ALA A 35 -13.07 -12.67 -5.78
C ALA A 35 -13.02 -13.55 -7.04
N THR A 36 -11.82 -13.80 -7.61
CA THR A 36 -11.67 -14.61 -8.82
C THR A 36 -11.33 -16.04 -8.40
N ALA A 37 -12.19 -16.99 -8.75
CA ALA A 37 -11.90 -18.39 -8.49
C ALA A 37 -10.73 -18.86 -9.37
N THR A 38 -9.77 -19.58 -8.77
CA THR A 38 -8.71 -20.25 -9.54
C THR A 38 -9.34 -21.25 -10.50
N SER A 39 -9.07 -21.11 -11.78
CA SER A 39 -9.60 -21.98 -12.81
C SER A 39 -8.51 -22.89 -13.35
N PRO A 40 -8.77 -24.20 -13.58
CA PRO A 40 -7.85 -25.04 -14.32
C PRO A 40 -7.63 -24.48 -15.72
N ILE A 41 -6.37 -24.52 -16.20
CA ILE A 41 -5.99 -23.99 -17.53
C ILE A 41 -6.79 -24.65 -18.63
N SER A 42 -7.00 -25.97 -18.50
CA SER A 42 -7.78 -26.77 -19.47
C SER A 42 -9.25 -26.36 -19.62
N GLN A 43 -9.83 -25.70 -18.60
CA GLN A 43 -11.24 -25.27 -18.59
C GLN A 43 -11.41 -23.77 -18.85
N ALA A 44 -10.32 -23.01 -18.86
CA ALA A 44 -10.38 -21.56 -19.03
C ALA A 44 -10.78 -21.19 -20.46
N THR A 45 -11.83 -20.40 -20.60
CA THR A 45 -12.36 -19.96 -21.93
C THR A 45 -11.82 -18.60 -22.38
N GLY A 46 -11.05 -17.91 -21.52
CA GLY A 46 -10.58 -16.55 -21.73
C GLY A 46 -11.30 -15.53 -20.85
N GLY A 47 -10.88 -14.27 -20.94
CA GLY A 47 -11.33 -13.19 -20.05
C GLY A 47 -10.43 -13.05 -18.83
N PRO A 48 -10.86 -12.33 -17.78
CA PRO A 48 -10.10 -12.20 -16.52
C PRO A 48 -10.07 -13.54 -15.80
N ILE A 49 -8.89 -14.12 -15.63
CA ILE A 49 -8.70 -15.41 -14.95
C ILE A 49 -7.58 -15.35 -13.92
N GLU A 50 -7.59 -16.37 -13.07
CA GLU A 50 -6.55 -16.66 -12.11
C GLU A 50 -6.08 -18.09 -12.30
N ILE A 51 -4.76 -18.28 -12.44
CA ILE A 51 -4.12 -19.58 -12.55
C ILE A 51 -2.99 -19.72 -11.56
N LYS A 52 -2.71 -20.95 -11.15
CA LYS A 52 -1.56 -21.34 -10.31
C LYS A 52 -0.89 -22.54 -10.95
N GLY A 53 0.43 -22.49 -11.05
CA GLY A 53 1.17 -23.59 -11.63
C GLY A 53 2.67 -23.37 -11.52
N ASN A 54 3.45 -24.19 -12.18
CA ASN A 54 4.89 -24.11 -12.22
C ASN A 54 5.36 -23.48 -13.53
N ILE A 55 6.41 -22.69 -13.47
CA ILE A 55 7.02 -22.04 -14.62
C ILE A 55 7.73 -23.05 -15.50
N VAL A 56 7.38 -23.09 -16.78
CA VAL A 56 8.03 -23.86 -17.82
C VAL A 56 8.61 -22.90 -18.88
N PRO A 57 9.89 -23.01 -19.24
CA PRO A 57 10.47 -22.14 -20.25
C PRO A 57 9.85 -22.39 -21.62
N SER A 58 9.77 -21.34 -22.44
CA SER A 58 9.37 -21.44 -23.83
C SER A 58 10.56 -21.73 -24.74
N GLU A 59 10.27 -22.02 -26.01
CA GLU A 59 11.30 -22.17 -27.06
C GLU A 59 12.16 -20.91 -27.26
N LYS A 60 11.68 -19.74 -26.84
CA LYS A 60 12.43 -18.48 -26.87
C LYS A 60 13.61 -18.46 -25.87
N GLY A 61 13.69 -19.49 -25.02
CA GLY A 61 14.77 -19.70 -24.07
C GLY A 61 14.65 -18.85 -22.82
N LEU A 62 15.75 -18.77 -22.11
CA LEU A 62 15.88 -18.04 -20.84
C LEU A 62 16.62 -16.71 -21.04
N VAL A 63 16.50 -15.82 -20.09
CA VAL A 63 17.33 -14.61 -19.92
C VAL A 63 18.32 -14.87 -18.81
N GLU A 64 19.52 -14.34 -18.95
CA GLU A 64 20.51 -14.36 -17.90
C GLU A 64 20.33 -13.13 -17.00
N ALA A 65 20.28 -13.37 -15.70
CA ALA A 65 20.21 -12.30 -14.71
C ALA A 65 21.54 -11.56 -14.64
N PRO A 66 21.57 -10.23 -14.87
CA PRO A 66 22.81 -9.51 -15.17
C PRO A 66 23.80 -9.43 -14.00
N LEU A 67 23.35 -9.60 -12.76
CA LEU A 67 24.23 -9.53 -11.58
C LEU A 67 24.60 -10.90 -11.03
N SER A 68 23.64 -11.82 -10.96
CA SER A 68 23.86 -13.17 -10.42
C SER A 68 24.24 -14.20 -11.47
N GLY A 69 24.10 -13.95 -12.77
CA GLY A 69 24.32 -14.92 -13.85
C GLY A 69 23.27 -16.04 -13.90
N ARG A 70 22.22 -16.01 -13.09
CA ARG A 70 21.21 -17.06 -13.02
C ARG A 70 20.30 -17.02 -14.25
N GLN A 71 19.91 -18.21 -14.73
CA GLN A 71 18.96 -18.34 -15.82
C GLN A 71 17.51 -18.18 -15.31
N ALA A 72 16.76 -17.31 -15.95
CA ALA A 72 15.40 -16.97 -15.56
C ALA A 72 14.51 -16.77 -16.79
N VAL A 73 13.19 -16.81 -16.62
CA VAL A 73 12.23 -16.40 -17.65
C VAL A 73 11.96 -14.89 -17.59
N TRP A 74 12.19 -14.29 -16.42
CA TRP A 74 12.02 -12.87 -16.19
C TRP A 74 12.94 -12.39 -15.05
N THR A 75 13.49 -11.20 -15.20
CA THR A 75 14.41 -10.59 -14.23
C THR A 75 14.11 -9.10 -14.07
N ARG A 76 14.31 -8.58 -12.87
CA ARG A 76 14.38 -7.14 -12.55
C ARG A 76 15.64 -6.87 -11.75
N VAL A 77 16.41 -5.89 -12.19
CA VAL A 77 17.54 -5.36 -11.44
C VAL A 77 17.20 -3.98 -10.92
N THR A 78 17.36 -3.77 -9.62
CA THR A 78 17.19 -2.46 -8.98
C THR A 78 18.50 -2.08 -8.31
N VAL A 79 19.01 -0.89 -8.62
CA VAL A 79 20.17 -0.30 -7.94
C VAL A 79 19.71 0.95 -7.20
N GLU A 80 19.93 0.96 -5.90
CA GLU A 80 19.68 2.09 -5.03
C GLU A 80 20.98 2.78 -4.63
N GLN A 81 21.00 4.09 -4.67
CA GLN A 81 22.08 4.90 -4.14
C GLN A 81 21.61 5.64 -2.89
N TYR A 82 22.34 5.46 -1.80
CA TYR A 82 22.15 6.25 -0.58
C TYR A 82 23.02 7.52 -0.64
N ARG A 83 22.43 8.66 -0.28
CA ARG A 83 23.13 9.93 -0.11
C ARG A 83 23.01 10.37 1.34
N SER A 84 24.14 10.68 1.96
CA SER A 84 24.14 11.26 3.30
C SER A 84 23.45 12.62 3.30
N GLY A 85 22.72 12.92 4.35
CA GLY A 85 22.12 14.23 4.55
C GLY A 85 23.17 15.30 4.84
N SER A 86 22.84 16.55 4.55
CA SER A 86 23.50 17.75 5.00
C SER A 86 22.52 18.63 5.76
N ASP A 87 22.99 19.70 6.41
CA ASP A 87 22.15 20.60 7.21
C ASP A 87 20.94 21.17 6.46
N SER A 88 21.02 21.22 5.13
CA SER A 88 19.96 21.75 4.26
C SER A 88 19.20 20.68 3.45
N ASN A 89 19.61 19.39 3.51
CA ASN A 89 18.99 18.34 2.72
C ASN A 89 19.00 17.01 3.49
N PRO A 90 17.86 16.44 3.84
CA PRO A 90 17.81 15.14 4.48
C PRO A 90 18.39 14.08 3.55
N GLY A 91 19.28 13.22 4.07
CA GLY A 91 19.81 12.07 3.35
C GLY A 91 18.69 11.08 3.00
N GLY A 92 18.96 10.19 2.05
CA GLY A 92 18.00 9.18 1.66
C GLY A 92 18.50 8.24 0.59
N SER A 93 17.76 7.18 0.33
CA SER A 93 17.95 6.25 -0.78
C SER A 93 17.16 6.70 -2.00
N SER A 94 17.76 6.58 -3.17
CA SER A 94 17.11 6.83 -4.46
C SER A 94 17.43 5.70 -5.43
N ILE A 95 16.44 5.24 -6.19
CA ILE A 95 16.64 4.27 -7.27
C ILE A 95 17.36 5.00 -8.41
N VAL A 96 18.54 4.50 -8.78
CA VAL A 96 19.36 5.03 -9.89
C VAL A 96 19.29 4.14 -11.13
N LEU A 97 18.87 2.88 -10.99
CA LEU A 97 18.62 1.95 -12.07
C LEU A 97 17.45 1.04 -11.71
N ASN A 98 16.56 0.84 -12.66
CA ASN A 98 15.50 -0.18 -12.60
C ASN A 98 15.33 -0.75 -14.02
N GLU A 99 15.85 -1.95 -14.24
CA GLU A 99 15.87 -2.60 -15.53
C GLU A 99 15.12 -3.93 -15.45
N VAL A 100 14.22 -4.14 -16.40
CA VAL A 100 13.40 -5.36 -16.49
C VAL A 100 13.72 -6.04 -17.82
N ASN A 101 13.91 -7.35 -17.78
CA ASN A 101 14.05 -8.19 -18.95
C ASN A 101 13.28 -9.49 -18.76
N GLY A 102 12.58 -9.93 -19.79
CA GLY A 102 11.78 -11.15 -19.74
C GLY A 102 11.46 -11.71 -21.11
N ARG A 103 11.09 -12.96 -21.13
CA ARG A 103 10.62 -13.64 -22.36
C ARG A 103 9.29 -14.32 -22.07
N PRO A 104 8.43 -14.50 -23.08
CA PRO A 104 7.24 -15.32 -22.93
C PRO A 104 7.61 -16.72 -22.43
N PHE A 105 6.85 -17.24 -21.48
CA PHE A 105 7.04 -18.54 -20.87
C PHE A 105 5.69 -19.23 -20.66
N PHE A 106 5.70 -20.48 -20.22
CA PHE A 106 4.50 -21.23 -19.92
C PHE A 106 4.31 -21.44 -18.43
N VAL A 107 3.06 -21.64 -18.03
CA VAL A 107 2.66 -22.10 -16.70
C VAL A 107 1.90 -23.39 -16.86
N ASP A 108 2.33 -24.42 -16.16
CA ASP A 108 1.69 -25.74 -16.08
C ASP A 108 1.04 -25.91 -14.71
N ASP A 109 -0.28 -26.11 -14.70
CA ASP A 109 -1.07 -26.37 -13.49
C ASP A 109 -1.41 -27.87 -13.32
N ASN A 110 -0.81 -28.72 -14.13
CA ASN A 110 -1.09 -30.17 -14.22
C ASN A 110 -2.54 -30.53 -14.63
N SER A 111 -3.28 -29.60 -15.24
CA SER A 111 -4.63 -29.88 -15.78
C SER A 111 -4.64 -30.51 -17.17
N GLY A 112 -3.44 -30.75 -17.73
CA GLY A 112 -3.24 -31.31 -19.06
C GLY A 112 -3.01 -30.27 -20.17
N GLU A 113 -3.10 -28.97 -19.85
CA GLU A 113 -2.77 -27.86 -20.73
C GLU A 113 -1.83 -26.86 -20.05
N VAL A 114 -1.16 -26.03 -20.85
CA VAL A 114 -0.29 -24.96 -20.36
C VAL A 114 -0.80 -23.60 -20.81
N ALA A 115 -0.66 -22.59 -19.95
CA ALA A 115 -0.94 -21.20 -20.30
C ALA A 115 0.36 -20.51 -20.71
N ARG A 116 0.34 -19.76 -21.79
CA ARG A 116 1.43 -18.89 -22.21
C ARG A 116 1.31 -17.54 -21.51
N ILE A 117 2.37 -17.09 -20.86
CA ILE A 117 2.45 -15.80 -20.20
C ILE A 117 3.32 -14.87 -21.01
N ILE A 118 2.81 -13.67 -21.31
CA ILE A 118 3.56 -12.56 -21.91
C ILE A 118 3.83 -11.56 -20.80
N PRO A 119 5.07 -11.52 -20.25
CA PRO A 119 5.35 -10.72 -19.04
C PRO A 119 5.49 -9.22 -19.31
N ASP A 120 5.50 -8.80 -20.57
CA ASP A 120 5.65 -7.39 -20.94
C ASP A 120 4.49 -6.56 -20.37
N GLY A 121 4.83 -5.54 -19.59
CA GLY A 121 3.83 -4.69 -18.90
C GLY A 121 3.13 -5.30 -17.69
N ALA A 122 3.51 -6.52 -17.27
CA ALA A 122 2.96 -7.14 -16.08
C ALA A 122 3.42 -6.45 -14.78
N ASP A 123 2.54 -6.41 -13.79
CA ASP A 123 2.89 -6.06 -12.40
C ASP A 123 3.47 -7.31 -11.72
N VAL A 124 4.79 -7.38 -11.66
CA VAL A 124 5.50 -8.52 -11.06
C VAL A 124 5.85 -8.20 -9.62
N VAL A 125 5.29 -8.96 -8.68
CA VAL A 125 5.42 -8.77 -7.23
C VAL A 125 6.21 -9.92 -6.62
N LEU A 126 7.51 -9.72 -6.47
CA LEU A 126 8.45 -10.68 -5.89
C LEU A 126 9.12 -10.12 -4.62
N ASP A 127 9.96 -10.91 -3.98
CA ASP A 127 10.88 -10.44 -2.96
C ASP A 127 12.20 -10.01 -3.62
N GLN A 128 12.59 -8.78 -3.36
CA GLN A 128 13.92 -8.30 -3.74
C GLN A 128 14.98 -9.10 -3.00
N GLN A 129 15.89 -9.69 -3.74
CA GLN A 129 17.07 -10.38 -3.20
C GLN A 129 18.26 -9.43 -3.30
N SER A 130 18.87 -9.10 -2.16
CA SER A 130 20.13 -8.34 -2.16
C SER A 130 21.24 -9.23 -2.72
N VAL A 131 21.86 -8.79 -3.79
CA VAL A 131 22.96 -9.51 -4.45
C VAL A 131 24.31 -8.86 -4.23
N GLY A 132 24.33 -7.63 -3.68
CA GLY A 132 25.56 -6.95 -3.33
C GLY A 132 25.33 -5.52 -2.84
N ASN A 133 26.39 -4.94 -2.33
CA ASN A 133 26.44 -3.52 -1.94
C ASN A 133 27.81 -2.92 -2.20
N SER A 134 27.90 -1.61 -2.20
CA SER A 134 29.14 -0.84 -2.16
C SER A 134 29.03 0.27 -1.12
N GLY A 135 30.16 0.78 -0.65
CA GLY A 135 30.21 1.87 0.33
C GLY A 135 31.56 2.55 0.27
N GLN A 136 31.75 3.63 1.03
CA GLN A 136 32.91 4.50 0.97
C GLN A 136 34.26 3.74 0.96
N PHE A 137 34.35 2.64 1.71
CA PHE A 137 35.55 1.80 1.85
C PHE A 137 35.29 0.34 1.45
N HIS A 138 34.23 0.11 0.69
CA HIS A 138 33.82 -1.22 0.24
C HIS A 138 33.49 -1.18 -1.24
N ASP A 139 34.28 -1.89 -2.03
CA ASP A 139 34.06 -2.00 -3.47
C ASP A 139 32.79 -2.85 -3.75
N PRO A 140 32.06 -2.57 -4.84
CA PRO A 140 31.00 -3.44 -5.30
C PRO A 140 31.56 -4.83 -5.66
N PRO A 141 30.71 -5.88 -5.65
CA PRO A 141 31.14 -7.20 -6.10
C PRO A 141 31.73 -7.18 -7.52
N PRO A 142 32.63 -8.12 -7.85
CA PRO A 142 33.22 -8.20 -9.19
C PRO A 142 32.17 -8.21 -10.29
N GLY A 143 32.42 -7.48 -11.38
CA GLY A 143 31.50 -7.34 -12.50
C GLY A 143 30.41 -6.27 -12.34
N PHE A 144 30.11 -5.82 -11.12
CA PHE A 144 29.03 -4.83 -10.90
C PHE A 144 29.41 -3.43 -11.39
N GLU A 145 30.68 -3.06 -11.30
CA GLU A 145 31.14 -1.77 -11.87
C GLU A 145 31.08 -1.78 -13.41
N GLU A 146 31.41 -2.91 -14.04
CA GLU A 146 31.25 -3.09 -15.48
C GLU A 146 29.77 -3.01 -15.88
N PHE A 147 28.90 -3.68 -15.15
CA PHE A 147 27.45 -3.62 -15.32
C PHE A 147 26.92 -2.17 -15.25
N LEU A 148 27.39 -1.37 -14.27
CA LEU A 148 27.03 0.03 -14.13
C LEU A 148 27.58 0.87 -15.28
N SER A 149 28.85 0.66 -15.66
CA SER A 149 29.53 1.44 -16.68
C SER A 149 28.88 1.30 -18.05
N MET A 150 28.44 0.09 -18.41
CA MET A 150 27.67 -0.16 -19.65
C MET A 150 26.36 0.64 -19.71
N ARG A 151 25.87 1.15 -18.58
CA ARG A 151 24.64 1.95 -18.43
C ARG A 151 24.92 3.42 -18.14
N GLY A 152 26.19 3.85 -18.28
CA GLY A 152 26.61 5.23 -18.02
C GLY A 152 26.57 5.60 -16.53
N LEU A 153 26.57 4.60 -15.65
CA LEU A 153 26.61 4.77 -14.20
C LEU A 153 27.98 4.36 -13.65
N SER A 154 28.29 4.78 -12.42
CA SER A 154 29.49 4.35 -11.72
C SER A 154 29.23 4.29 -10.22
N SER A 155 29.82 3.31 -9.55
CA SER A 155 29.87 3.24 -8.10
C SER A 155 30.80 4.29 -7.51
N LYS A 156 31.69 4.90 -8.29
CA LYS A 156 32.69 5.88 -7.81
C LYS A 156 32.14 7.29 -7.84
N GLY A 157 32.43 8.04 -6.77
CA GLY A 157 32.15 9.45 -6.65
C GLY A 157 33.29 10.33 -7.21
N PHE A 158 33.10 11.65 -7.10
CA PHE A 158 34.03 12.65 -7.70
C PHE A 158 35.48 12.54 -7.20
N PHE A 159 35.69 12.13 -5.94
CA PHE A 159 37.02 11.97 -5.35
C PHE A 159 37.57 10.53 -5.42
N GLY A 160 36.95 9.64 -6.20
CA GLY A 160 37.33 8.24 -6.30
C GLY A 160 36.83 7.33 -5.16
N PHE A 161 36.17 7.87 -4.16
CA PHE A 161 35.50 7.06 -3.13
C PHE A 161 34.25 6.42 -3.68
N ASN A 162 33.95 5.22 -3.20
CA ASN A 162 32.71 4.54 -3.60
C ASN A 162 31.49 5.24 -3.03
N LYS A 163 30.43 5.31 -3.84
CA LYS A 163 29.08 5.66 -3.40
C LYS A 163 28.51 4.50 -2.60
N THR A 164 27.67 4.81 -1.63
CA THR A 164 26.89 3.77 -0.94
C THR A 164 25.75 3.34 -1.86
N MET A 165 25.84 2.12 -2.38
CA MET A 165 24.87 1.55 -3.31
C MET A 165 24.45 0.16 -2.85
N SER A 166 23.19 -0.18 -3.11
CA SER A 166 22.61 -1.51 -2.87
C SER A 166 22.07 -2.06 -4.17
N PHE A 167 22.38 -3.31 -4.45
CA PHE A 167 22.02 -4.01 -5.67
C PHE A 167 21.04 -5.12 -5.35
N TYR A 168 19.92 -5.13 -6.05
CA TYR A 168 18.84 -6.11 -5.86
C TYR A 168 18.50 -6.78 -7.18
N GLU A 169 18.18 -8.06 -7.12
CA GLU A 169 17.57 -8.82 -8.21
C GLU A 169 16.26 -9.47 -7.77
N GLU A 170 15.34 -9.52 -8.70
CA GLU A 170 14.10 -10.28 -8.61
C GLU A 170 14.03 -11.19 -9.83
N LEU A 171 13.78 -12.48 -9.63
CA LEU A 171 13.82 -13.50 -10.67
C LEU A 171 12.57 -14.36 -10.64
N LEU A 172 12.10 -14.74 -11.83
CA LEU A 172 11.22 -15.88 -12.02
C LEU A 172 12.01 -16.95 -12.76
N THR A 173 12.23 -18.09 -12.08
CA THR A 173 13.06 -19.18 -12.61
C THR A 173 12.21 -20.37 -13.02
N PRO A 174 12.67 -21.21 -13.97
CA PRO A 174 11.98 -22.44 -14.31
C PRO A 174 11.75 -23.32 -13.07
N GLY A 175 10.55 -23.90 -12.97
CA GLY A 175 10.14 -24.71 -11.84
C GLY A 175 9.59 -23.94 -10.64
N ASP A 176 9.74 -22.59 -10.60
CA ASP A 176 9.11 -21.80 -9.54
C ASP A 176 7.59 -21.89 -9.63
N ALA A 177 6.95 -21.96 -8.46
CA ALA A 177 5.50 -21.81 -8.38
C ALA A 177 5.13 -20.38 -8.69
N LEU A 178 4.18 -20.20 -9.62
CA LEU A 178 3.66 -18.91 -10.03
C LEU A 178 2.16 -18.83 -9.80
N TYR A 179 1.73 -17.71 -9.27
CA TYR A 179 0.38 -17.22 -9.29
C TYR A 179 0.27 -16.13 -10.34
N ALA A 180 -0.60 -16.32 -11.32
CA ALA A 180 -0.85 -15.35 -12.39
C ALA A 180 -2.33 -14.99 -12.42
N ARG A 181 -2.64 -13.70 -12.46
CA ARG A 181 -3.99 -13.17 -12.59
C ARG A 181 -4.01 -12.03 -13.57
N GLY A 182 -4.96 -12.05 -14.48
CA GLY A 182 -5.10 -10.99 -15.47
C GLY A 182 -5.99 -11.39 -16.63
N PRO A 183 -6.03 -10.53 -17.66
CA PRO A 183 -6.74 -10.82 -18.87
C PRO A 183 -6.11 -12.00 -19.63
N SER A 184 -6.95 -12.80 -20.21
CA SER A 184 -6.53 -13.93 -21.03
C SER A 184 -7.41 -14.09 -22.26
N ARG A 185 -6.87 -14.75 -23.25
CA ARG A 185 -7.59 -15.18 -24.46
C ARG A 185 -7.11 -16.55 -24.88
N ARG A 186 -7.97 -17.29 -25.58
CA ARG A 186 -7.54 -18.48 -26.30
C ARG A 186 -7.15 -18.08 -27.71
N GLU A 187 -5.90 -18.35 -28.09
CA GLU A 187 -5.43 -18.22 -29.47
C GLU A 187 -5.80 -19.49 -30.18
N GLN A 188 -6.65 -19.39 -31.24
CA GLN A 188 -6.99 -20.53 -32.08
C GLN A 188 -5.69 -21.07 -32.67
N GLY A 189 -5.44 -22.36 -32.48
CA GLY A 189 -4.38 -23.06 -33.19
C GLY A 189 -4.61 -22.89 -34.69
N ARG A 190 -3.52 -22.73 -35.47
CA ARG A 190 -3.61 -22.77 -36.93
C ARG A 190 -4.37 -24.03 -37.29
N PRO A 191 -5.46 -23.96 -38.10
CA PRO A 191 -6.18 -25.15 -38.47
C PRO A 191 -5.20 -26.08 -39.23
N ASN A 192 -4.82 -27.17 -38.59
CA ASN A 192 -4.23 -28.28 -39.31
C ASN A 192 -5.37 -28.84 -40.17
N SER A 193 -5.27 -28.65 -41.47
CA SER A 193 -6.11 -29.30 -42.48
C SER A 193 -5.97 -30.81 -42.29
N GLU A 194 -6.92 -31.41 -41.57
CA GLU A 194 -7.44 -32.76 -41.77
C GLU A 194 -8.17 -33.26 -40.51
N GLY A 195 -9.48 -33.43 -40.62
CA GLY A 195 -10.22 -34.47 -39.89
C GLY A 195 -10.99 -34.03 -38.65
N SER A 196 -12.29 -33.87 -38.84
CA SER A 196 -13.41 -34.28 -37.97
C SER A 196 -13.08 -34.54 -36.49
N GLY A 197 -13.44 -33.61 -35.65
CA GLY A 197 -13.44 -33.78 -34.20
C GLY A 197 -13.50 -32.40 -33.54
N THR A 198 -14.18 -32.31 -32.45
CA THR A 198 -14.27 -31.11 -31.59
C THR A 198 -12.96 -30.31 -31.62
N GLU A 199 -12.97 -29.09 -32.16
CA GLU A 199 -11.76 -28.27 -32.28
C GLU A 199 -11.08 -28.18 -30.93
N PRO A 200 -9.77 -28.51 -30.81
CA PRO A 200 -9.07 -28.36 -29.54
C PRO A 200 -9.13 -26.88 -29.16
N LEU A 201 -9.55 -26.60 -27.95
CA LEU A 201 -9.49 -25.26 -27.40
C LEU A 201 -8.07 -24.72 -27.64
N GLY A 202 -7.93 -23.60 -28.34
CA GLY A 202 -6.63 -23.03 -28.66
C GLY A 202 -5.84 -22.69 -27.40
N GLN A 203 -4.54 -22.40 -27.52
CA GLN A 203 -3.65 -22.13 -26.40
C GLN A 203 -4.13 -20.93 -25.58
N LEU A 204 -4.22 -21.07 -24.28
CA LEU A 204 -4.51 -19.98 -23.37
C LEU A 204 -3.31 -19.03 -23.28
N VAL A 205 -3.53 -17.73 -23.52
CA VAL A 205 -2.50 -16.68 -23.45
C VAL A 205 -2.94 -15.62 -22.46
N MET A 206 -2.08 -15.31 -21.51
CA MET A 206 -2.26 -14.18 -20.56
C MET A 206 -1.30 -13.04 -20.92
N TYR A 207 -1.77 -11.82 -20.83
CA TYR A 207 -1.04 -10.62 -21.25
C TYR A 207 -1.46 -9.41 -20.41
N ALA A 208 -0.58 -8.40 -20.32
CA ALA A 208 -0.96 -7.13 -19.73
C ALA A 208 -1.81 -6.31 -20.70
N SER A 209 -2.88 -5.71 -20.20
CA SER A 209 -3.74 -4.81 -20.97
C SER A 209 -3.77 -3.42 -20.31
N THR A 210 -3.69 -2.39 -21.13
CA THR A 210 -3.86 -0.99 -20.68
C THR A 210 -5.33 -0.57 -20.61
N GLY A 211 -6.26 -1.45 -20.97
CA GLY A 211 -7.69 -1.21 -21.04
C GLY A 211 -8.48 -1.68 -19.83
N ALA A 212 -9.79 -1.79 -20.03
CA ALA A 212 -10.75 -2.26 -19.00
C ALA A 212 -10.53 -3.73 -18.58
N ASP A 213 -9.78 -4.51 -19.36
CA ASP A 213 -9.53 -5.94 -19.12
C ASP A 213 -8.62 -6.19 -17.91
N GLY A 214 -7.96 -5.16 -17.41
CA GLY A 214 -7.18 -5.21 -16.18
C GLY A 214 -5.69 -5.50 -16.36
N GLU A 215 -4.99 -5.45 -15.24
CA GLU A 215 -3.55 -5.61 -15.12
C GLU A 215 -3.18 -7.09 -14.99
N LEU A 216 -2.12 -7.53 -15.67
CA LEU A 216 -1.53 -8.84 -15.43
C LEU A 216 -0.64 -8.79 -14.20
N ILE A 217 -1.00 -9.55 -13.18
CA ILE A 217 -0.24 -9.66 -11.93
C ILE A 217 0.44 -11.02 -11.91
N LEU A 218 1.75 -11.02 -11.68
CA LEU A 218 2.58 -12.22 -11.54
C LEU A 218 3.26 -12.22 -10.18
N THR A 219 3.18 -13.33 -9.44
CA THR A 219 3.86 -13.45 -8.14
C THR A 219 4.18 -14.91 -7.81
N ASN A 220 5.31 -15.14 -7.15
CA ASN A 220 5.65 -16.43 -6.59
C ASN A 220 5.15 -16.60 -5.14
N LYS A 221 4.39 -15.64 -4.63
CA LYS A 221 3.87 -15.64 -3.25
C LYS A 221 2.52 -16.32 -3.19
N THR A 222 2.33 -17.10 -2.13
CA THR A 222 1.00 -17.62 -1.83
C THR A 222 0.05 -16.49 -1.43
N GLU A 223 -1.24 -16.65 -1.70
CA GLU A 223 -2.29 -15.70 -1.30
C GLU A 223 -2.18 -15.32 0.19
N LYS A 224 -1.87 -16.30 1.05
CA LYS A 224 -1.69 -16.09 2.49
C LYS A 224 -0.51 -15.16 2.79
N GLN A 225 0.62 -15.31 2.09
CA GLN A 225 1.81 -14.47 2.28
C GLN A 225 1.56 -13.05 1.76
N LEU A 226 0.91 -12.92 0.61
CA LEU A 226 0.51 -11.63 0.07
C LEU A 226 -0.49 -10.94 1.01
N ALA A 227 -1.45 -11.69 1.55
CA ALA A 227 -2.43 -11.22 2.52
C ALA A 227 -1.78 -10.77 3.84
N SER A 228 -0.84 -11.52 4.39
CA SER A 228 -0.23 -11.24 5.70
C SER A 228 0.63 -9.97 5.69
N ARG A 229 1.41 -9.73 4.63
CA ARG A 229 2.23 -8.49 4.53
C ARG A 229 1.39 -7.23 4.54
N LEU A 230 0.31 -7.23 3.79
CA LEU A 230 -0.57 -6.08 3.68
C LEU A 230 -1.38 -5.87 4.97
N LEU A 231 -1.83 -6.93 5.65
CA LEU A 231 -2.47 -6.83 6.97
C LEU A 231 -1.49 -6.26 8.00
N ARG A 232 -0.23 -6.66 7.97
CA ARG A 232 0.79 -6.15 8.88
C ARG A 232 1.00 -4.64 8.70
N ASN A 233 1.17 -4.15 7.48
CA ASN A 233 1.36 -2.73 7.22
C ASN A 233 0.12 -1.91 7.59
N PHE A 234 -1.07 -2.45 7.36
CA PHE A 234 -2.33 -1.83 7.76
C PHE A 234 -2.47 -1.78 9.29
N ALA A 235 -2.14 -2.87 9.97
CA ALA A 235 -2.14 -2.94 11.44
C ALA A 235 -1.14 -1.94 12.04
N ILE A 236 0.08 -1.84 11.50
CA ILE A 236 1.07 -0.84 11.93
C ILE A 236 0.52 0.58 11.77
N GLY A 237 -0.09 0.90 10.62
CA GLY A 237 -0.70 2.21 10.38
C GLY A 237 -1.77 2.57 11.42
N ILE A 238 -2.68 1.65 11.71
CA ILE A 238 -3.72 1.84 12.73
C ILE A 238 -3.09 2.02 14.11
N THR A 239 -2.13 1.18 14.48
CA THR A 239 -1.46 1.26 15.79
C THR A 239 -0.76 2.59 15.98
N CYS A 240 -0.04 3.09 14.98
CA CYS A 240 0.60 4.41 15.02
C CYS A 240 -0.43 5.54 15.17
N THR A 241 -1.55 5.47 14.46
CA THR A 241 -2.61 6.49 14.56
C THR A 241 -3.22 6.51 15.96
N ILE A 242 -3.54 5.35 16.53
CA ILE A 242 -4.10 5.23 17.89
C ILE A 242 -3.09 5.73 18.93
N ALA A 243 -1.83 5.31 18.83
CA ALA A 243 -0.77 5.74 19.76
C ALA A 243 -0.57 7.26 19.71
N GLY A 244 -0.55 7.86 18.51
CA GLY A 244 -0.47 9.31 18.36
C GLY A 244 -1.66 10.04 18.96
N ALA A 245 -2.88 9.53 18.78
CA ALA A 245 -4.09 10.09 19.39
C ALA A 245 -4.04 10.02 20.93
N PHE A 246 -3.56 8.91 21.49
CA PHE A 246 -3.37 8.77 22.94
C PHE A 246 -2.36 9.78 23.51
N VAL A 247 -1.25 10.02 22.80
CA VAL A 247 -0.26 11.03 23.21
C VAL A 247 -0.89 12.43 23.22
N ILE A 248 -1.64 12.78 22.19
CA ILE A 248 -2.30 14.11 22.09
C ILE A 248 -3.33 14.28 23.19
N THR A 249 -4.22 13.31 23.39
CA THR A 249 -5.26 13.37 24.43
C THR A 249 -4.65 13.40 25.82
N GLY A 250 -3.60 12.60 26.08
CA GLY A 250 -2.89 12.63 27.35
C GLY A 250 -2.30 14.01 27.65
N VAL A 251 -1.68 14.67 26.67
CA VAL A 251 -1.15 16.02 26.85
C VAL A 251 -2.26 17.03 27.10
N ILE A 252 -3.38 16.97 26.38
CA ILE A 252 -4.51 17.90 26.54
C ILE A 252 -5.14 17.75 27.94
N VAL A 253 -5.34 16.52 28.39
CA VAL A 253 -5.97 16.24 29.71
C VAL A 253 -5.07 16.67 30.87
N TRP A 254 -3.73 16.55 30.71
CA TRP A 254 -2.77 16.87 31.78
C TRP A 254 -2.23 18.31 31.71
N THR A 255 -2.57 19.12 30.72
CA THR A 255 -2.23 20.54 30.71
C THR A 255 -3.23 21.29 31.59
N PRO A 256 -2.82 21.87 32.73
CA PRO A 256 -3.71 22.74 33.50
C PRO A 256 -4.14 23.91 32.59
N LEU A 257 -5.42 24.27 32.67
CA LEU A 257 -5.92 25.46 31.99
C LEU A 257 -5.05 26.66 32.35
N PRO A 258 -4.72 27.55 31.40
CA PRO A 258 -3.95 28.76 31.68
C PRO A 258 -4.54 29.49 32.89
N GLN A 259 -3.72 29.87 33.83
CA GLN A 259 -4.17 30.54 35.06
C GLN A 259 -5.07 31.77 34.78
N ALA A 260 -4.84 32.44 33.66
CA ALA A 260 -5.69 33.54 33.21
C ALA A 260 -7.15 33.11 32.94
N SER A 261 -7.40 31.94 32.37
CA SER A 261 -8.77 31.44 32.14
C SER A 261 -9.42 30.93 33.42
N GLN A 262 -8.65 30.44 34.39
CA GLN A 262 -9.14 30.06 35.71
C GLN A 262 -9.50 31.30 36.56
N ALA A 263 -8.66 32.32 36.47
CA ALA A 263 -8.93 33.60 37.14
C ALA A 263 -10.18 34.30 36.56
N GLN A 264 -10.32 34.26 35.24
CA GLN A 264 -11.51 34.80 34.53
C GLN A 264 -12.78 34.06 34.95
N ALA A 265 -12.76 32.71 34.92
CA ALA A 265 -13.90 31.88 35.34
C ALA A 265 -14.25 32.09 36.82
N GLN A 266 -13.23 32.29 37.70
CA GLN A 266 -13.46 32.61 39.09
C GLN A 266 -14.01 34.02 39.32
N SER A 267 -13.56 35.02 38.54
CA SER A 267 -14.09 36.37 38.57
C SER A 267 -15.54 36.42 38.09
N ASP A 268 -15.87 35.67 37.03
CA ASP A 268 -17.24 35.56 36.49
C ASP A 268 -18.18 34.86 37.48
N LEU A 269 -17.70 33.82 38.16
CA LEU A 269 -18.43 33.13 39.23
C LEU A 269 -18.63 34.06 40.45
N ALA A 270 -17.63 34.81 40.84
CA ALA A 270 -17.71 35.77 41.94
C ALA A 270 -18.67 36.93 41.57
N ALA A 271 -18.64 37.41 40.33
CA ALA A 271 -19.58 38.40 39.82
C ALA A 271 -21.04 37.91 39.86
N LEU A 272 -21.29 36.65 39.51
CA LEU A 272 -22.62 36.02 39.61
C LEU A 272 -23.08 35.81 41.06
N GLN A 273 -22.15 35.59 42.00
CA GLN A 273 -22.47 35.47 43.44
C GLN A 273 -22.73 36.82 44.11
N HIS A 274 -22.21 37.94 43.54
CA HIS A 274 -22.38 39.27 44.11
C HIS A 274 -23.55 40.05 43.51
N ASP A 275 -24.25 39.44 42.53
CA ASP A 275 -25.46 40.03 41.99
C ASP A 275 -26.66 39.73 42.89
N ASP A 276 -26.85 40.60 43.89
CA ASP A 276 -27.97 40.53 44.81
C ASP A 276 -29.34 40.59 44.14
N ASN A 277 -29.39 41.09 42.90
CA ASN A 277 -30.59 41.08 42.06
C ASN A 277 -30.93 39.65 41.56
N PHE A 278 -29.91 38.81 41.27
CA PHE A 278 -30.14 37.41 40.90
C PHE A 278 -30.68 36.55 42.07
N VAL A 279 -30.14 36.79 43.26
CA VAL A 279 -30.69 36.13 44.48
C VAL A 279 -32.06 36.67 44.85
N GLY A 280 -32.31 37.96 44.61
CA GLY A 280 -33.66 38.57 44.74
C GLY A 280 -34.66 38.01 43.77
N ASP A 281 -34.32 37.86 42.52
CA ASP A 281 -35.14 37.25 41.46
C ASP A 281 -35.46 35.77 41.71
N LEU A 282 -34.48 35.00 42.21
CA LEU A 282 -34.73 33.60 42.63
C LEU A 282 -35.68 33.49 43.85
N ARG A 283 -35.60 34.42 44.81
CA ARG A 283 -36.55 34.52 45.90
C ARG A 283 -37.93 35.00 45.46
N ALA A 284 -37.97 35.95 44.55
CA ALA A 284 -39.22 36.41 43.93
C ALA A 284 -39.90 35.30 43.10
N LEU A 285 -39.11 34.50 42.37
CA LEU A 285 -39.63 33.33 41.65
C LEU A 285 -40.13 32.23 42.59
N ARG A 286 -39.57 32.10 43.81
CA ARG A 286 -40.01 31.12 44.81
C ARG A 286 -41.23 31.61 45.63
N SER A 287 -41.39 32.92 45.79
CA SER A 287 -42.51 33.53 46.52
C SER A 287 -43.67 33.98 45.60
N GLY A 288 -43.45 34.14 44.28
CA GLY A 288 -44.40 34.66 43.30
C GLY A 288 -45.15 33.60 42.50
N CYS A 289 -45.20 32.37 42.99
CA CYS A 289 -46.06 31.36 42.40
C CYS A 289 -47.52 31.51 42.90
N HIS A 290 -48.08 32.73 42.72
CA HIS A 290 -49.50 32.97 42.84
C HIS A 290 -50.14 33.19 41.47
N GLU A 291 -50.75 32.16 40.99
CA GLU A 291 -51.99 32.02 40.23
C GLU A 291 -52.21 32.77 38.89
N ARG A 292 -51.51 33.80 38.53
CA ARG A 292 -51.83 34.55 37.29
C ARG A 292 -50.88 34.34 36.11
N ARG A 293 -49.68 33.77 36.30
CA ARG A 293 -48.75 33.49 35.18
C ARG A 293 -48.78 32.04 34.68
N CYS A 294 -49.41 31.13 35.40
CA CYS A 294 -49.56 29.77 34.90
C CYS A 294 -50.57 29.62 33.75
N ARG A 295 -51.53 30.58 33.61
CA ARG A 295 -52.51 30.53 32.51
C ARG A 295 -51.98 30.96 31.14
N SER A 296 -50.92 31.74 31.09
CA SER A 296 -50.35 32.14 29.78
C SER A 296 -49.37 31.09 29.21
N ARG A 297 -48.69 30.35 30.08
CA ARG A 297 -47.72 29.31 29.66
C ARG A 297 -48.44 28.08 29.12
N ASN A 298 -49.58 27.72 29.68
CA ASN A 298 -50.37 26.61 29.17
C ASN A 298 -51.02 26.88 27.83
N ARG A 299 -51.28 28.14 27.46
CA ARG A 299 -51.79 28.49 26.13
C ARG A 299 -50.70 28.47 25.04
N LEU A 300 -49.43 28.69 25.38
CA LEU A 300 -48.29 28.56 24.45
C LEU A 300 -47.97 27.12 24.17
N LEU A 301 -47.97 26.23 25.19
CA LEU A 301 -47.74 24.80 25.02
C LEU A 301 -48.83 24.09 24.22
N GLN A 302 -50.10 24.55 24.33
CA GLN A 302 -51.19 24.00 23.53
C GLN A 302 -51.14 24.46 22.06
N ARG A 303 -50.46 25.59 21.72
CA ARG A 303 -50.27 25.99 20.31
C ARG A 303 -49.15 25.25 19.60
N VAL A 304 -48.09 24.84 20.30
CA VAL A 304 -46.98 24.06 19.74
C VAL A 304 -47.41 22.61 19.45
N ASN A 305 -48.33 22.04 20.25
CA ASN A 305 -48.80 20.67 20.08
C ASN A 305 -49.91 20.50 19.03
N ARG A 306 -50.31 21.55 18.32
CA ARG A 306 -51.28 21.50 17.19
C ARG A 306 -50.64 21.68 15.81
N GLN A 307 -49.33 21.81 15.73
CA GLN A 307 -48.58 21.97 14.46
C GLN A 307 -47.58 20.85 14.18
N ASN A 308 -47.66 19.74 14.93
CA ASN A 308 -46.99 18.47 14.56
C ASN A 308 -48.05 17.42 14.26
#